data_758096cad82f785f0417f41a9f77b3d9
#
_entry.id   758096cad82f785f0417f41a9f77b3d9
#
_cell.length_a   1.000
_cell.length_b   1.000
_cell.length_c   1.000
_cell.angle_alpha   90.00
_cell.angle_beta   90.00
_cell.angle_gamma   90.00
#
_symmetry.space_group_name_H-M   'P 1'
#
loop_
_entity.id
_entity.type
_entity.pdbx_description
1 polymer ?
#
loop_
_entity_poly.entity_id
_entity_poly.type
_entity_poly.pdbx_seq_one_letter_code
_entity_poly.pdbx_strand_id
1 'polypeptide(L)'
;VREVAKKGTVLVGFHEKRSSFIADMKSCEILPKRVSDLLVPLRELINSLSLRKKLPQIELAVTDEALALVLRVLEKLTADDEAKLRQFQKDYGVDFWYQPKGPDSIYPMDPENAARLKLHHRETGVEVVFRPTDFTQVNHRLNEVMVTRALRLLHLEPSSKVIDFFCGLGNFTLPLATRSAKVLGIEGSTELVDRARAGAKDNNLADKTEFEARNLFDWTLDDWDAVWNKLGGVDRVL
;
A
#
# COMPACT_ATOMS: atom_id res chain seq x y z
N VAL A 1 -10.29 11.72 11.61
CA VAL A 1 -10.78 13.12 11.57
C VAL A 1 -12.06 13.24 12.38
N ARG A 2 -12.20 14.26 13.19
CA ARG A 2 -13.40 14.46 14.01
C ARG A 2 -13.65 15.94 14.32
N GLU A 3 -14.89 16.38 14.11
CA GLU A 3 -15.32 17.70 14.60
C GLU A 3 -15.47 17.68 16.11
N VAL A 4 -14.93 18.69 16.77
CA VAL A 4 -15.07 18.93 18.22
C VAL A 4 -15.91 20.19 18.42
N ALA A 5 -17.22 20.01 18.58
CA ALA A 5 -18.18 21.11 18.67
C ALA A 5 -17.80 22.14 19.76
N LYS A 6 -17.31 21.71 20.91
CA LYS A 6 -16.86 22.59 22.01
C LYS A 6 -15.68 23.49 21.62
N LYS A 7 -14.84 23.05 20.68
CA LYS A 7 -13.68 23.82 20.16
C LYS A 7 -13.98 24.55 18.87
N GLY A 8 -15.14 24.32 18.24
CA GLY A 8 -15.50 24.88 16.94
C GLY A 8 -14.56 24.50 15.79
N THR A 9 -13.84 23.39 15.93
CA THR A 9 -12.81 22.95 14.98
C THR A 9 -12.84 21.45 14.74
N VAL A 10 -12.25 21.03 13.62
CA VAL A 10 -11.96 19.62 13.33
C VAL A 10 -10.57 19.28 13.84
N LEU A 11 -10.41 18.11 14.45
CA LEU A 11 -9.10 17.52 14.77
C LEU A 11 -8.71 16.48 13.72
N VAL A 12 -7.47 16.54 13.29
CA VAL A 12 -6.80 15.54 12.45
C VAL A 12 -5.69 14.91 13.27
N GLY A 13 -5.73 13.58 13.40
CA GLY A 13 -4.77 12.86 14.22
C GLY A 13 -5.23 11.42 14.43
N PHE A 14 -4.54 10.70 15.32
CA PHE A 14 -4.86 9.33 15.71
C PHE A 14 -5.88 9.31 16.85
N HIS A 15 -6.56 8.17 16.98
CA HIS A 15 -7.40 7.92 18.15
C HIS A 15 -6.55 7.82 19.42
N GLU A 16 -7.03 8.41 20.50
CA GLU A 16 -6.46 8.18 21.82
C GLU A 16 -6.66 6.71 22.22
N LYS A 17 -5.74 6.19 23.02
CA LYS A 17 -5.79 4.78 23.44
C LYS A 17 -7.09 4.48 24.19
N ARG A 18 -7.82 3.47 23.73
CA ARG A 18 -9.11 3.00 24.28
C ARG A 18 -10.18 4.10 24.35
N SER A 19 -10.15 5.02 23.43
CA SER A 19 -11.05 6.17 23.35
C SER A 19 -11.58 6.37 21.94
N SER A 20 -12.74 7.03 21.82
CA SER A 20 -13.25 7.52 20.54
C SER A 20 -12.78 8.94 20.20
N PHE A 21 -11.99 9.55 21.08
CA PHE A 21 -11.46 10.89 20.85
C PHE A 21 -10.25 10.86 19.92
N ILE A 22 -10.06 11.97 19.21
CA ILE A 22 -8.88 12.19 18.37
C ILE A 22 -7.91 13.06 19.16
N ALA A 23 -6.66 12.62 19.25
CA ALA A 23 -5.59 13.39 19.88
C ALA A 23 -5.38 14.72 19.15
N ASP A 24 -5.27 15.81 19.92
CA ASP A 24 -5.00 17.15 19.37
C ASP A 24 -3.51 17.31 19.06
N MET A 25 -3.09 16.74 17.94
CA MET A 25 -1.69 16.64 17.54
C MET A 25 -1.29 17.82 16.65
N LYS A 26 -0.10 18.37 16.89
CA LYS A 26 0.55 19.34 15.99
C LYS A 26 1.70 18.74 15.21
N SER A 27 2.27 17.66 15.72
CA SER A 27 3.35 16.87 15.13
C SER A 27 3.25 15.42 15.58
N CYS A 28 3.97 14.53 14.90
CA CYS A 28 4.06 13.12 15.25
C CYS A 28 5.44 12.58 14.89
N GLU A 29 6.18 12.07 15.87
CA GLU A 29 7.56 11.60 15.66
C GLU A 29 7.66 10.26 14.92
N ILE A 30 6.57 9.46 14.94
CA ILE A 30 6.53 8.18 14.23
C ILE A 30 6.15 8.30 12.76
N LEU A 31 5.57 9.45 12.36
CA LEU A 31 5.30 9.74 10.96
C LEU A 31 6.56 10.28 10.26
N PRO A 32 6.74 10.02 8.95
CA PRO A 32 7.73 10.74 8.18
C PRO A 32 7.57 12.26 8.37
N LYS A 33 8.69 12.97 8.48
CA LYS A 33 8.66 14.42 8.80
C LYS A 33 7.71 15.20 7.89
N ARG A 34 7.76 14.96 6.57
CA ARG A 34 6.88 15.62 5.61
C ARG A 34 5.38 15.39 5.87
N VAL A 35 5.00 14.25 6.47
CA VAL A 35 3.60 13.95 6.85
C VAL A 35 3.27 14.60 8.18
N SER A 36 4.18 14.53 9.14
CA SER A 36 4.02 15.19 10.45
C SER A 36 3.79 16.69 10.29
N ASP A 37 4.52 17.34 9.39
CA ASP A 37 4.42 18.76 9.10
C ASP A 37 3.06 19.14 8.44
N LEU A 38 2.34 18.16 7.86
CA LEU A 38 1.00 18.38 7.27
C LEU A 38 -0.15 18.34 8.29
N LEU A 39 0.05 17.89 9.53
CA LEU A 39 -1.05 17.72 10.49
C LEU A 39 -1.82 19.02 10.74
N VAL A 40 -1.13 20.13 10.90
CA VAL A 40 -1.74 21.45 11.11
C VAL A 40 -2.36 21.99 9.81
N PRO A 41 -1.64 22.05 8.66
CA PRO A 41 -2.23 22.47 7.38
C PRO A 41 -3.44 21.64 6.97
N LEU A 42 -3.42 20.31 7.15
CA LEU A 42 -4.58 19.46 6.87
C LEU A 42 -5.78 19.80 7.77
N ARG A 43 -5.54 20.08 9.05
CA ARG A 43 -6.61 20.54 9.94
C ARG A 43 -7.26 21.82 9.43
N GLU A 44 -6.47 22.80 9.01
CA GLU A 44 -6.95 24.08 8.46
C GLU A 44 -7.73 23.85 7.17
N LEU A 45 -7.19 23.05 6.26
CA LEU A 45 -7.87 22.66 5.03
C LEU A 45 -9.24 22.03 5.34
N ILE A 46 -9.28 20.96 6.13
CA ILE A 46 -10.52 20.24 6.44
C ILE A 46 -11.55 21.15 7.12
N ASN A 47 -11.11 22.06 8.01
CA ASN A 47 -12.02 23.04 8.62
C ASN A 47 -12.65 24.01 7.61
N SER A 48 -11.96 24.29 6.51
CA SER A 48 -12.45 25.19 5.44
C SER A 48 -13.43 24.51 4.48
N LEU A 49 -13.51 23.15 4.49
CA LEU A 49 -14.39 22.40 3.60
C LEU A 49 -15.85 22.44 4.08
N SER A 50 -16.77 22.48 3.12
CA SER A 50 -18.21 22.43 3.40
C SER A 50 -18.62 21.09 4.04
N LEU A 51 -17.95 19.99 3.64
CA LEU A 51 -18.22 18.62 4.08
C LEU A 51 -17.36 18.15 5.28
N ARG A 52 -16.76 19.06 6.02
CA ARG A 52 -15.87 18.73 7.16
C ARG A 52 -16.47 17.72 8.17
N LYS A 53 -17.80 17.70 8.32
CA LYS A 53 -18.52 16.73 9.17
C LYS A 53 -18.73 15.37 8.52
N LYS A 54 -18.50 15.27 7.21
CA LYS A 54 -18.73 14.10 6.37
C LYS A 54 -17.43 13.47 5.85
N LEU A 55 -16.31 13.82 6.50
CA LEU A 55 -14.97 13.31 6.20
C LEU A 55 -14.39 12.67 7.49
N PRO A 56 -14.80 11.41 7.80
CA PRO A 56 -14.43 10.76 9.07
C PRO A 56 -12.98 10.29 9.10
N GLN A 57 -12.34 10.03 7.96
CA GLN A 57 -11.04 9.38 7.90
C GLN A 57 -10.18 9.94 6.78
N ILE A 58 -8.88 10.00 7.03
CA ILE A 58 -7.83 10.20 6.05
C ILE A 58 -6.88 9.01 6.20
N GLU A 59 -6.69 8.25 5.13
CA GLU A 59 -5.61 7.27 5.04
C GLU A 59 -4.46 7.90 4.26
N LEU A 60 -3.25 7.44 4.54
CA LEU A 60 -2.08 7.97 3.87
C LEU A 60 -1.18 6.84 3.38
N ALA A 61 -0.64 7.02 2.19
CA ALA A 61 0.41 6.18 1.64
C ALA A 61 1.59 7.06 1.25
N VAL A 62 2.77 6.67 1.73
CA VAL A 62 3.99 7.46 1.58
C VAL A 62 5.04 6.60 0.92
N THR A 63 5.69 7.12 -0.12
CA THR A 63 6.90 6.55 -0.70
C THR A 63 8.03 7.57 -0.62
N ASP A 64 9.22 7.27 -1.07
CA ASP A 64 10.29 8.28 -1.14
C ASP A 64 9.91 9.45 -2.08
N GLU A 65 9.11 9.19 -3.12
CA GLU A 65 8.81 10.12 -4.21
C GLU A 65 7.41 10.75 -4.10
N ALA A 66 6.44 10.06 -3.50
CA ALA A 66 5.04 10.46 -3.52
C ALA A 66 4.38 10.38 -2.14
N LEU A 67 3.32 11.17 -1.97
CA LEU A 67 2.46 11.14 -0.80
C LEU A 67 1.00 11.20 -1.25
N ALA A 68 0.27 10.12 -1.06
CA ALA A 68 -1.15 10.05 -1.34
C ALA A 68 -1.97 10.13 -0.04
N LEU A 69 -3.02 10.93 -0.07
CA LEU A 69 -3.98 11.13 1.01
C LEU A 69 -5.36 10.70 0.54
N VAL A 70 -5.87 9.59 1.07
CA VAL A 70 -7.21 9.07 0.75
C VAL A 70 -8.22 9.70 1.71
N LEU A 71 -9.08 10.52 1.18
CA LEU A 71 -10.17 11.15 1.91
C LEU A 71 -11.42 10.25 1.85
N ARG A 72 -11.83 9.70 2.98
CA ARG A 72 -13.14 9.06 3.06
C ARG A 72 -14.22 10.12 3.06
N VAL A 73 -14.94 10.25 1.96
CA VAL A 73 -15.97 11.26 1.77
C VAL A 73 -17.35 10.62 1.75
N LEU A 74 -18.23 11.03 2.65
CA LEU A 74 -19.59 10.48 2.76
C LEU A 74 -20.61 11.23 1.89
N GLU A 75 -20.23 12.36 1.33
CA GLU A 75 -21.02 13.20 0.43
C GLU A 75 -20.12 13.75 -0.69
N LYS A 76 -20.71 14.20 -1.77
CA LYS A 76 -19.95 14.80 -2.89
C LYS A 76 -19.35 16.14 -2.46
N LEU A 77 -18.12 16.38 -2.89
CA LEU A 77 -17.47 17.69 -2.76
C LEU A 77 -18.16 18.73 -3.65
N THR A 78 -18.13 19.96 -3.19
CA THR A 78 -18.48 21.11 -4.02
C THR A 78 -17.30 21.53 -4.90
N ALA A 79 -17.55 22.31 -5.94
CA ALA A 79 -16.48 22.87 -6.76
C ALA A 79 -15.49 23.75 -5.95
N ASP A 80 -15.97 24.45 -4.93
CA ASP A 80 -15.14 25.22 -4.01
C ASP A 80 -14.24 24.31 -3.14
N ASP A 81 -14.80 23.20 -2.61
CA ASP A 81 -14.01 22.22 -1.88
C ASP A 81 -12.91 21.61 -2.75
N GLU A 82 -13.24 21.24 -3.99
CA GLU A 82 -12.25 20.70 -4.93
C GLU A 82 -11.16 21.72 -5.27
N ALA A 83 -11.52 23.00 -5.45
CA ALA A 83 -10.54 24.06 -5.69
C ALA A 83 -9.54 24.20 -4.53
N LYS A 84 -10.03 24.14 -3.28
CA LYS A 84 -9.18 24.17 -2.07
C LYS A 84 -8.25 22.95 -1.99
N LEU A 85 -8.77 21.76 -2.30
CA LEU A 85 -7.96 20.55 -2.34
C LEU A 85 -6.87 20.63 -3.43
N ARG A 86 -7.20 21.11 -4.63
CA ARG A 86 -6.22 21.30 -5.72
C ARG A 86 -5.13 22.30 -5.34
N GLN A 87 -5.50 23.39 -4.67
CA GLN A 87 -4.51 24.35 -4.18
C GLN A 87 -3.59 23.68 -3.16
N PHE A 88 -4.13 22.93 -2.22
CA PHE A 88 -3.35 22.21 -1.24
C PHE A 88 -2.40 21.16 -1.87
N GLN A 89 -2.86 20.41 -2.88
CA GLN A 89 -2.00 19.50 -3.65
C GLN A 89 -0.77 20.23 -4.20
N LYS A 90 -1.00 21.38 -4.79
CA LYS A 90 0.05 22.20 -5.39
C LYS A 90 1.03 22.76 -4.36
N ASP A 91 0.52 23.23 -3.22
CA ASP A 91 1.33 23.88 -2.19
C ASP A 91 2.19 22.88 -1.42
N TYR A 92 1.70 21.63 -1.23
CA TYR A 92 2.34 20.64 -0.37
C TYR A 92 2.85 19.40 -1.12
N GLY A 93 2.65 19.27 -2.41
CA GLY A 93 3.12 18.14 -3.21
C GLY A 93 2.50 16.82 -2.76
N VAL A 94 1.18 16.80 -2.56
CA VAL A 94 0.40 15.62 -2.16
C VAL A 94 -0.62 15.26 -3.23
N ASP A 95 -0.99 13.98 -3.32
CA ASP A 95 -2.07 13.52 -4.19
C ASP A 95 -3.30 13.17 -3.36
N PHE A 96 -4.44 13.82 -3.63
CA PHE A 96 -5.69 13.41 -3.02
C PHE A 96 -6.37 12.29 -3.79
N TRP A 97 -6.90 11.34 -3.04
CA TRP A 97 -7.76 10.26 -3.49
C TRP A 97 -9.07 10.31 -2.73
N TYR A 98 -10.15 9.89 -3.34
CA TYR A 98 -11.46 9.81 -2.73
C TYR A 98 -11.87 8.36 -2.49
N GLN A 99 -12.52 8.13 -1.35
CA GLN A 99 -13.12 6.85 -0.98
C GLN A 99 -14.59 7.10 -0.58
N PRO A 100 -15.53 7.04 -1.52
CA PRO A 100 -16.95 7.28 -1.21
C PRO A 100 -17.64 6.10 -0.53
N LYS A 101 -17.11 4.88 -0.67
CA LYS A 101 -17.72 3.63 -0.14
C LYS A 101 -16.64 2.76 0.52
N GLY A 102 -16.56 1.48 0.14
CA GLY A 102 -15.56 0.52 0.61
C GLY A 102 -14.15 0.80 0.06
N PRO A 103 -13.14 0.02 0.50
CA PRO A 103 -11.75 0.18 0.07
C PRO A 103 -11.55 0.18 -1.44
N ASP A 104 -12.32 -0.63 -2.16
CA ASP A 104 -12.22 -0.77 -3.62
C ASP A 104 -12.80 0.41 -4.40
N SER A 105 -13.46 1.36 -3.71
CA SER A 105 -14.07 2.54 -4.35
C SER A 105 -13.10 3.72 -4.50
N ILE A 106 -11.83 3.54 -4.20
CA ILE A 106 -10.85 4.62 -4.28
C ILE A 106 -10.58 5.04 -5.73
N TYR A 107 -10.45 6.35 -5.92
CA TYR A 107 -9.98 6.92 -7.18
C TYR A 107 -9.22 8.23 -6.92
N PRO A 108 -8.21 8.55 -7.73
CA PRO A 108 -7.46 9.79 -7.59
C PRO A 108 -8.31 10.99 -7.98
N MET A 109 -8.13 12.13 -7.31
CA MET A 109 -8.77 13.39 -7.66
C MET A 109 -8.31 13.88 -9.04
N ASP A 110 -7.06 13.62 -9.39
CA ASP A 110 -6.46 13.94 -10.69
C ASP A 110 -5.90 12.65 -11.33
N PRO A 111 -6.69 11.90 -12.11
CA PRO A 111 -6.26 10.64 -12.68
C PRO A 111 -5.07 10.72 -13.64
N GLU A 112 -4.92 11.86 -14.33
CA GLU A 112 -3.86 12.04 -15.33
C GLU A 112 -2.49 12.29 -14.69
N ASN A 113 -2.48 12.89 -13.49
CA ASN A 113 -1.26 13.32 -12.80
C ASN A 113 -1.02 12.58 -11.48
N ALA A 114 -1.86 11.63 -11.10
CA ALA A 114 -1.70 10.88 -9.86
C ALA A 114 -0.38 10.10 -9.84
N ALA A 115 0.43 10.33 -8.82
CA ALA A 115 1.70 9.65 -8.67
C ALA A 115 1.51 8.13 -8.52
N ARG A 116 2.36 7.37 -9.18
CA ARG A 116 2.42 5.92 -9.07
C ARG A 116 3.18 5.55 -7.79
N LEU A 117 2.48 5.01 -6.80
CA LEU A 117 3.11 4.57 -5.55
C LEU A 117 3.89 3.28 -5.79
N LYS A 118 5.16 3.25 -5.38
CA LYS A 118 6.07 2.12 -5.59
C LYS A 118 6.90 1.83 -4.36
N LEU A 119 7.10 0.55 -4.07
CA LEU A 119 8.16 0.06 -3.21
C LEU A 119 9.37 -0.26 -4.07
N HIS A 120 10.52 0.25 -3.70
CA HIS A 120 11.78 -0.01 -4.40
C HIS A 120 12.62 -1.02 -3.62
N HIS A 121 12.99 -2.12 -4.26
CA HIS A 121 13.95 -3.09 -3.74
C HIS A 121 15.30 -2.86 -4.43
N ARG A 122 16.11 -1.96 -3.87
CA ARG A 122 17.36 -1.45 -4.51
C ARG A 122 18.35 -2.56 -4.83
N GLU A 123 18.48 -3.59 -3.97
CA GLU A 123 19.40 -4.72 -4.18
C GLU A 123 19.06 -5.57 -5.41
N THR A 124 17.78 -5.62 -5.79
CA THR A 124 17.29 -6.44 -6.91
C THR A 124 16.83 -5.61 -8.12
N GLY A 125 16.70 -4.30 -7.96
CA GLY A 125 16.15 -3.40 -8.97
C GLY A 125 14.65 -3.55 -9.19
N VAL A 126 13.94 -4.29 -8.32
CA VAL A 126 12.51 -4.55 -8.45
C VAL A 126 11.67 -3.39 -7.91
N GLU A 127 10.63 -3.05 -8.64
CA GLU A 127 9.60 -2.10 -8.21
C GLU A 127 8.25 -2.80 -8.03
N VAL A 128 7.62 -2.63 -6.86
CA VAL A 128 6.28 -3.14 -6.58
C VAL A 128 5.29 -1.98 -6.53
N VAL A 129 4.41 -1.91 -7.51
CA VAL A 129 3.36 -0.87 -7.58
C VAL A 129 2.21 -1.23 -6.65
N PHE A 130 1.75 -0.26 -5.86
CA PHE A 130 0.65 -0.45 -4.93
C PHE A 130 -0.35 0.72 -4.98
N ARG A 131 -1.57 0.51 -4.48
CA ARG A 131 -2.59 1.54 -4.29
C ARG A 131 -2.52 2.08 -2.88
N PRO A 132 -3.00 3.31 -2.61
CA PRO A 132 -2.94 3.90 -1.27
C PRO A 132 -3.58 3.08 -0.16
N THR A 133 -4.56 2.23 -0.48
CA THR A 133 -5.28 1.36 0.47
C THR A 133 -4.76 -0.07 0.53
N ASP A 134 -3.75 -0.41 -0.26
CA ASP A 134 -3.14 -1.74 -0.19
C ASP A 134 -2.34 -1.90 1.10
N PHE A 135 -2.34 -3.11 1.62
CA PHE A 135 -1.43 -3.42 2.70
C PHE A 135 0.02 -3.38 2.22
N THR A 136 0.80 -2.49 2.82
CA THR A 136 2.25 -2.44 2.68
C THR A 136 2.89 -2.32 4.06
N GLN A 137 4.15 -2.77 4.17
CA GLN A 137 4.93 -2.52 5.39
C GLN A 137 5.18 -1.02 5.53
N VAL A 138 4.65 -0.42 6.60
CA VAL A 138 4.68 1.04 6.83
C VAL A 138 6.11 1.60 6.82
N ASN A 139 7.06 0.84 7.34
CA ASN A 139 8.48 1.19 7.27
C ASN A 139 9.12 0.54 6.03
N HIS A 140 9.10 1.25 4.91
CA HIS A 140 9.63 0.76 3.63
C HIS A 140 11.14 0.41 3.69
N ARG A 141 11.93 1.13 4.47
CA ARG A 141 13.35 0.81 4.67
C ARG A 141 13.54 -0.52 5.40
N LEU A 142 12.74 -0.76 6.43
CA LEU A 142 12.75 -2.04 7.13
C LEU A 142 12.24 -3.17 6.24
N ASN A 143 11.22 -2.91 5.41
CA ASN A 143 10.74 -3.86 4.41
C ASN A 143 11.85 -4.28 3.45
N GLU A 144 12.61 -3.33 2.89
CA GLU A 144 13.74 -3.60 2.01
C GLU A 144 14.81 -4.47 2.71
N VAL A 145 15.13 -4.15 3.98
CA VAL A 145 16.06 -4.96 4.80
C VAL A 145 15.53 -6.37 5.02
N MET A 146 14.22 -6.53 5.31
CA MET A 146 13.61 -7.85 5.49
C MET A 146 13.67 -8.69 4.21
N VAL A 147 13.31 -8.11 3.07
CA VAL A 147 13.37 -8.80 1.78
C VAL A 147 14.79 -9.21 1.44
N THR A 148 15.74 -8.28 1.54
CA THR A 148 17.19 -8.57 1.36
C THR A 148 17.68 -9.70 2.26
N ARG A 149 17.26 -9.68 3.54
CA ARG A 149 17.64 -10.72 4.50
C ARG A 149 17.03 -12.09 4.15
N ALA A 150 15.78 -12.13 3.74
CA ALA A 150 15.12 -13.35 3.28
C ALA A 150 15.84 -13.96 2.08
N LEU A 151 16.18 -13.14 1.07
CA LEU A 151 16.96 -13.57 -0.09
C LEU A 151 18.29 -14.23 0.29
N ARG A 152 19.00 -13.67 1.28
CA ARG A 152 20.27 -14.23 1.78
C ARG A 152 20.08 -15.53 2.56
N LEU A 153 19.07 -15.59 3.43
CA LEU A 153 18.81 -16.78 4.26
C LEU A 153 18.30 -17.97 3.47
N LEU A 154 17.60 -17.75 2.37
CA LEU A 154 17.10 -18.80 1.50
C LEU A 154 18.21 -19.48 0.70
N HIS A 155 19.42 -18.90 0.60
CA HIS A 155 20.55 -19.45 -0.16
C HIS A 155 20.12 -19.93 -1.55
N LEU A 156 19.52 -18.99 -2.34
CA LEU A 156 19.00 -19.32 -3.65
C LEU A 156 20.11 -19.56 -4.66
N GLU A 157 19.92 -20.61 -5.45
CA GLU A 157 20.73 -20.90 -6.63
C GLU A 157 19.96 -20.51 -7.90
N PRO A 158 20.61 -20.25 -9.02
CA PRO A 158 19.92 -19.92 -10.28
C PRO A 158 18.94 -20.99 -10.77
N SER A 159 19.09 -22.24 -10.31
CA SER A 159 18.20 -23.37 -10.59
C SER A 159 17.05 -23.50 -9.58
N SER A 160 17.07 -22.75 -8.47
CA SER A 160 16.10 -22.89 -7.37
C SER A 160 14.67 -22.65 -7.82
N LYS A 161 13.76 -23.46 -7.31
CA LYS A 161 12.30 -23.33 -7.44
C LYS A 161 11.71 -22.99 -6.08
N VAL A 162 10.97 -21.89 -6.01
CA VAL A 162 10.55 -21.29 -4.76
C VAL A 162 9.03 -21.14 -4.71
N ILE A 163 8.44 -21.36 -3.54
CA ILE A 163 7.06 -20.98 -3.26
C ILE A 163 7.07 -19.81 -2.28
N ASP A 164 6.25 -18.81 -2.57
CA ASP A 164 5.97 -17.65 -1.71
C ASP A 164 4.49 -17.67 -1.33
N PHE A 165 4.20 -18.06 -0.08
CA PHE A 165 2.86 -18.08 0.46
C PHE A 165 2.45 -16.69 0.96
N PHE A 166 1.16 -16.34 0.76
CA PHE A 166 0.63 -15.00 1.08
C PHE A 166 1.38 -13.90 0.36
N CYS A 167 1.67 -14.13 -0.92
CA CYS A 167 2.57 -13.30 -1.71
C CYS A 167 2.08 -11.86 -1.93
N GLY A 168 0.80 -11.58 -1.75
CA GLY A 168 0.19 -10.26 -1.97
C GLY A 168 0.48 -9.73 -3.37
N LEU A 169 1.06 -8.52 -3.43
CA LEU A 169 1.49 -7.87 -4.68
C LEU A 169 2.84 -8.39 -5.21
N GLY A 170 3.43 -9.41 -4.58
CA GLY A 170 4.73 -9.95 -4.96
C GLY A 170 5.92 -9.24 -4.32
N ASN A 171 5.73 -8.66 -3.12
CA ASN A 171 6.79 -7.97 -2.38
C ASN A 171 8.05 -8.82 -2.13
N PHE A 172 7.89 -10.13 -1.95
CA PHE A 172 8.99 -11.10 -1.90
C PHE A 172 9.13 -11.87 -3.19
N THR A 173 8.04 -12.29 -3.82
CA THR A 173 8.04 -13.09 -5.04
C THR A 173 8.90 -12.48 -6.15
N LEU A 174 8.76 -11.19 -6.41
CA LEU A 174 9.48 -10.52 -7.50
C LEU A 174 10.99 -10.42 -7.21
N PRO A 175 11.44 -9.99 -6.03
CA PRO A 175 12.86 -10.08 -5.66
C PRO A 175 13.42 -11.51 -5.68
N LEU A 176 12.67 -12.52 -5.22
CA LEU A 176 13.08 -13.93 -5.28
C LEU A 176 13.33 -14.38 -6.73
N ALA A 177 12.46 -13.97 -7.65
CA ALA A 177 12.57 -14.33 -9.07
C ALA A 177 13.82 -13.77 -9.75
N THR A 178 14.45 -12.74 -9.20
CA THR A 178 15.74 -12.24 -9.74
C THR A 178 16.89 -13.22 -9.52
N ARG A 179 16.77 -14.15 -8.54
CA ARG A 179 17.83 -15.03 -8.09
C ARG A 179 17.52 -16.53 -8.21
N SER A 180 16.37 -16.88 -8.80
CA SER A 180 15.91 -18.26 -8.90
C SER A 180 15.45 -18.58 -10.32
N ALA A 181 15.27 -19.87 -10.61
CA ALA A 181 14.71 -20.31 -11.89
C ALA A 181 13.24 -20.02 -12.00
N LYS A 182 12.49 -20.30 -10.91
CA LYS A 182 11.04 -20.15 -10.88
C LYS A 182 10.55 -19.79 -9.48
N VAL A 183 9.58 -18.91 -9.39
CA VAL A 183 8.85 -18.60 -8.16
C VAL A 183 7.35 -18.71 -8.39
N LEU A 184 6.68 -19.47 -7.54
CA LEU A 184 5.22 -19.53 -7.48
C LEU A 184 4.75 -18.71 -6.29
N GLY A 185 4.07 -17.60 -6.55
CA GLY A 185 3.36 -16.81 -5.53
C GLY A 185 1.94 -17.31 -5.37
N ILE A 186 1.51 -17.54 -4.13
CA ILE A 186 0.14 -17.97 -3.80
C ILE A 186 -0.49 -16.95 -2.87
N GLU A 187 -1.69 -16.49 -3.23
CA GLU A 187 -2.42 -15.44 -2.51
C GLU A 187 -3.92 -15.73 -2.54
N GLY A 188 -4.65 -15.38 -1.48
CA GLY A 188 -6.09 -15.60 -1.40
C GLY A 188 -6.92 -14.67 -2.30
N SER A 189 -6.41 -13.48 -2.59
CA SER A 189 -7.11 -12.47 -3.38
C SER A 189 -6.77 -12.57 -4.87
N THR A 190 -7.77 -12.86 -5.71
CA THR A 190 -7.61 -12.86 -7.18
C THR A 190 -7.15 -11.49 -7.69
N GLU A 191 -7.66 -10.39 -7.11
CA GLU A 191 -7.26 -9.05 -7.52
C GLU A 191 -5.76 -8.79 -7.27
N LEU A 192 -5.25 -9.18 -6.09
CA LEU A 192 -3.82 -9.04 -5.78
C LEU A 192 -2.96 -9.91 -6.70
N VAL A 193 -3.41 -11.13 -6.99
CA VAL A 193 -2.74 -12.05 -7.94
C VAL A 193 -2.63 -11.44 -9.34
N ASP A 194 -3.71 -10.85 -9.85
CA ASP A 194 -3.69 -10.22 -11.17
C ASP A 194 -2.75 -9.01 -11.22
N ARG A 195 -2.70 -8.25 -10.14
CA ARG A 195 -1.79 -7.11 -9.99
C ARG A 195 -0.33 -7.55 -9.80
N ALA A 196 -0.09 -8.64 -9.09
CA ALA A 196 1.24 -9.25 -8.97
C ALA A 196 1.76 -9.73 -10.33
N ARG A 197 0.89 -10.35 -11.16
CA ARG A 197 1.21 -10.71 -12.56
C ARG A 197 1.58 -9.48 -13.41
N ALA A 198 0.84 -8.38 -13.26
CA ALA A 198 1.17 -7.13 -13.94
C ALA A 198 2.52 -6.58 -13.46
N GLY A 199 2.77 -6.57 -12.14
CA GLY A 199 4.06 -6.19 -11.56
C GLY A 199 5.23 -7.05 -12.07
N ALA A 200 5.02 -8.36 -12.25
CA ALA A 200 6.02 -9.25 -12.82
C ALA A 200 6.37 -8.88 -14.28
N LYS A 201 5.37 -8.50 -15.09
CA LYS A 201 5.60 -8.01 -16.45
C LYS A 201 6.37 -6.70 -16.46
N ASP A 202 5.97 -5.75 -15.61
CA ASP A 202 6.61 -4.43 -15.49
C ASP A 202 8.11 -4.55 -15.11
N ASN A 203 8.46 -5.60 -14.35
CA ASN A 203 9.83 -5.90 -13.92
C ASN A 203 10.58 -6.89 -14.85
N ASN A 204 10.00 -7.31 -15.98
CA ASN A 204 10.57 -8.34 -16.87
C ASN A 204 10.84 -9.70 -16.18
N LEU A 205 9.98 -10.08 -15.25
CA LEU A 205 10.07 -11.32 -14.46
C LEU A 205 8.93 -12.31 -14.75
N ALA A 206 8.08 -12.04 -15.75
CA ALA A 206 6.91 -12.86 -16.07
C ALA A 206 7.28 -14.32 -16.39
N ASP A 207 8.42 -14.54 -17.06
CA ASP A 207 8.87 -15.88 -17.42
C ASP A 207 9.36 -16.70 -16.21
N LYS A 208 9.76 -16.03 -15.14
CA LYS A 208 10.28 -16.62 -13.90
C LYS A 208 9.25 -16.72 -12.79
N THR A 209 8.07 -16.12 -12.96
CA THR A 209 7.03 -16.08 -11.93
C THR A 209 5.75 -16.70 -12.40
N GLU A 210 5.08 -17.36 -11.48
CA GLU A 210 3.69 -17.77 -11.61
C GLU A 210 2.94 -17.30 -10.37
N PHE A 211 1.62 -17.04 -10.52
CA PHE A 211 0.78 -16.62 -9.41
C PHE A 211 -0.55 -17.38 -9.44
N GLU A 212 -0.97 -17.87 -8.28
CA GLU A 212 -2.24 -18.57 -8.11
C GLU A 212 -3.07 -17.95 -6.99
N ALA A 213 -4.39 -17.79 -7.29
CA ALA A 213 -5.35 -17.41 -6.27
C ALA A 213 -5.87 -18.68 -5.57
N ARG A 214 -5.50 -18.88 -4.30
CA ARG A 214 -5.94 -20.02 -3.48
C ARG A 214 -6.17 -19.62 -2.04
N ASN A 215 -7.16 -20.24 -1.40
CA ASN A 215 -7.35 -20.12 0.05
C ASN A 215 -6.27 -20.93 0.79
N LEU A 216 -5.32 -20.25 1.38
CA LEU A 216 -4.21 -20.88 2.09
C LEU A 216 -4.59 -21.42 3.49
N PHE A 217 -5.78 -21.05 3.99
CA PHE A 217 -6.27 -21.60 5.26
C PHE A 217 -6.84 -23.03 5.12
N ASP A 218 -7.19 -23.43 3.89
CA ASP A 218 -7.71 -24.76 3.55
C ASP A 218 -6.65 -25.62 2.83
N TRP A 219 -5.36 -25.27 2.96
CA TRP A 219 -4.26 -25.95 2.27
C TRP A 219 -4.09 -27.41 2.73
N THR A 220 -4.03 -28.32 1.79
CA THR A 220 -3.96 -29.78 2.03
C THR A 220 -2.63 -30.36 1.51
N LEU A 221 -2.39 -31.66 1.80
CA LEU A 221 -1.27 -32.38 1.23
C LEU A 221 -1.42 -32.57 -0.29
N ASP A 222 -2.64 -32.75 -0.77
CA ASP A 222 -2.90 -32.87 -2.21
C ASP A 222 -2.55 -31.55 -2.95
N ASP A 223 -2.79 -30.38 -2.34
CA ASP A 223 -2.37 -29.09 -2.87
C ASP A 223 -0.85 -28.99 -2.94
N TRP A 224 -0.17 -29.50 -1.90
CA TRP A 224 1.28 -29.54 -1.88
C TRP A 224 1.84 -30.42 -3.01
N ASP A 225 1.30 -31.63 -3.19
CA ASP A 225 1.70 -32.54 -4.25
C ASP A 225 1.43 -31.95 -5.65
N ALA A 226 0.30 -31.28 -5.81
CA ALA A 226 -0.02 -30.60 -7.07
C ALA A 226 1.01 -29.50 -7.43
N VAL A 227 1.37 -28.66 -6.44
CA VAL A 227 2.38 -27.61 -6.63
C VAL A 227 3.78 -28.19 -6.84
N TRP A 228 4.14 -29.22 -6.06
CA TRP A 228 5.41 -29.94 -6.23
C TRP A 228 5.56 -30.50 -7.63
N ASN A 229 4.54 -31.20 -8.12
CA ASN A 229 4.54 -31.79 -9.46
C ASN A 229 4.54 -30.70 -10.56
N LYS A 230 3.78 -29.63 -10.37
CA LYS A 230 3.73 -28.50 -11.31
C LYS A 230 5.09 -27.83 -11.49
N LEU A 231 5.81 -27.60 -10.42
CA LEU A 231 7.14 -27.00 -10.45
C LEU A 231 8.25 -28.02 -10.80
N GLY A 232 7.95 -29.32 -10.71
CA GLY A 232 8.94 -30.38 -10.85
C GLY A 232 9.95 -30.36 -9.70
N GLY A 233 9.45 -30.13 -8.47
CA GLY A 233 10.21 -30.01 -7.22
C GLY A 233 10.16 -28.59 -6.65
N VAL A 234 10.43 -28.48 -5.36
CA VAL A 234 10.48 -27.21 -4.59
C VAL A 234 11.73 -27.21 -3.72
N ASP A 235 12.58 -26.22 -3.89
CA ASP A 235 13.84 -26.12 -3.13
C ASP A 235 13.69 -25.25 -1.89
N ARG A 236 12.84 -24.24 -1.94
CA ARG A 236 12.63 -23.25 -0.86
C ARG A 236 11.18 -22.82 -0.76
N VAL A 237 10.81 -22.47 0.46
CA VAL A 237 9.47 -21.95 0.80
C VAL A 237 9.64 -20.70 1.67
N LEU A 238 8.86 -19.66 1.41
CA LEU A 238 8.74 -18.44 2.20
C LEU A 238 7.30 -18.29 2.70
#